data_46afdc4e38167c61adbacbbbf0f34521
#
_entry.id   46afdc4e38167c61adbacbbbf0f34521
#
_cell.length_a   1.000
_cell.length_b   1.000
_cell.length_c   1.000
_cell.angle_alpha   90.00
_cell.angle_beta   90.00
_cell.angle_gamma   90.00
#
_symmetry.space_group_name_H-M   'P 1'
#
loop_
_entity.id
_entity.type
_entity.pdbx_description
1 polymer ?
#
loop_
_entity_poly.entity_id
_entity_poly.type
_entity_poly.pdbx_seq_one_letter_code
_entity_poly.pdbx_strand_id
1 'polypeptide(L)'
;MFFRVIKICVEGCVILLFASCIACNRFTAYLSQAAVGQMRIVTQSKKIDNYLTTPNLPDSVRTKLQLVNEIRAYAFGKLGLNETSNYTKFYDQKGKPLLWVVSASKEFELVPKLWWFPIVGRVSYKGFFTLDGADEQADELLEEGYDTRIREVNAWSTLGFFSDPVMSSMLEYPEADLAELLFHELSHSTIYIKGDVDFSESLANFIGIRGAMLYLEDKYGKNSKEYTTYVNQQTDYDRFDKYMLLAANKLDSVYATFTPQQPVAEKRKIKKAFIKQIVTNVDTVNFADTAYFYYAFKNRPLPNNAYFIVKRQYSSKMAYFENELTTIAQGDLIKYIAYLRDKYKK
;
A
#
# COMPACT_ATOMS: atom_id res chain seq x y z
N MET A 1 -29.25 -43.81 25.59
CA MET A 1 -28.38 -43.39 24.47
C MET A 1 -28.98 -42.20 23.71
N PHE A 2 -30.24 -42.20 23.36
CA PHE A 2 -30.93 -41.15 22.61
C PHE A 2 -30.88 -39.73 23.26
N PHE A 3 -31.11 -39.64 24.57
CA PHE A 3 -31.04 -38.37 25.32
C PHE A 3 -29.63 -37.76 25.39
N ARG A 4 -28.55 -38.53 25.34
CA ARG A 4 -27.18 -38.02 25.31
C ARG A 4 -26.80 -37.40 23.96
N VAL A 5 -27.30 -37.97 22.84
CA VAL A 5 -27.07 -37.44 21.50
C VAL A 5 -27.79 -36.10 21.31
N ILE A 6 -29.05 -35.97 21.77
CA ILE A 6 -29.81 -34.73 21.71
C ILE A 6 -29.13 -33.64 22.53
N LYS A 7 -28.60 -33.95 23.72
CA LYS A 7 -27.90 -32.96 24.56
C LYS A 7 -26.62 -32.45 23.88
N ILE A 8 -25.82 -33.30 23.24
CA ILE A 8 -24.60 -32.93 22.52
C ILE A 8 -24.94 -32.08 21.29
N CYS A 9 -26.02 -32.40 20.55
CA CYS A 9 -26.47 -31.59 19.42
C CYS A 9 -26.97 -30.21 19.84
N VAL A 10 -27.69 -30.09 20.95
CA VAL A 10 -28.18 -28.80 21.48
C VAL A 10 -27.01 -27.95 22.00
N GLU A 11 -26.08 -28.52 22.73
CA GLU A 11 -24.87 -27.83 23.19
C GLU A 11 -24.01 -27.36 22.00
N GLY A 12 -23.83 -28.19 20.96
CA GLY A 12 -23.16 -27.82 19.72
C GLY A 12 -23.85 -26.69 18.96
N CYS A 13 -25.18 -26.70 18.86
CA CYS A 13 -25.94 -25.61 18.23
C CYS A 13 -25.85 -24.29 19.03
N VAL A 14 -25.89 -24.38 20.36
CA VAL A 14 -25.76 -23.19 21.23
C VAL A 14 -24.36 -22.60 21.10
N ILE A 15 -23.31 -23.42 21.08
CA ILE A 15 -21.92 -22.95 20.88
C ILE A 15 -21.75 -22.31 19.50
N LEU A 16 -22.31 -22.89 18.44
CA LEU A 16 -22.30 -22.33 17.10
C LEU A 16 -23.07 -21.00 17.00
N LEU A 17 -24.21 -20.89 17.68
CA LEU A 17 -24.97 -19.63 17.76
C LEU A 17 -24.22 -18.55 18.53
N PHE A 18 -23.57 -18.88 19.65
CA PHE A 18 -22.74 -17.96 20.41
C PHE A 18 -21.50 -17.52 19.61
N ALA A 19 -20.81 -18.45 18.93
CA ALA A 19 -19.67 -18.12 18.09
C ALA A 19 -20.07 -17.24 16.91
N SER A 20 -21.23 -17.49 16.27
CA SER A 20 -21.74 -16.62 15.19
C SER A 20 -22.18 -15.24 15.69
N CYS A 21 -22.75 -15.14 16.90
CA CYS A 21 -23.08 -13.84 17.52
C CYS A 21 -21.83 -13.03 17.88
N ILE A 22 -20.77 -13.67 18.39
CA ILE A 22 -19.50 -13.01 18.70
C ILE A 22 -18.83 -12.53 17.41
N ALA A 23 -18.74 -13.38 16.37
CA ALA A 23 -18.17 -13.02 15.09
C ALA A 23 -18.96 -11.89 14.41
N CYS A 24 -20.29 -11.92 14.47
CA CYS A 24 -21.16 -10.86 13.97
C CYS A 24 -20.96 -9.55 14.75
N ASN A 25 -20.79 -9.62 16.06
CA ASN A 25 -20.56 -8.44 16.91
C ASN A 25 -19.17 -7.80 16.64
N ARG A 26 -18.12 -8.60 16.48
CA ARG A 26 -16.78 -8.11 16.09
C ARG A 26 -16.76 -7.50 14.70
N PHE A 27 -17.43 -8.11 13.72
CA PHE A 27 -17.52 -7.58 12.38
C PHE A 27 -18.30 -6.27 12.32
N THR A 28 -19.43 -6.18 13.02
CA THR A 28 -20.22 -4.94 13.12
C THR A 28 -19.48 -3.84 13.88
N ALA A 29 -18.73 -4.17 14.94
CA ALA A 29 -17.87 -3.22 15.64
C ALA A 29 -16.74 -2.69 14.72
N TYR A 30 -16.10 -3.55 13.94
CA TYR A 30 -15.13 -3.15 12.93
C TYR A 30 -15.73 -2.21 11.88
N LEU A 31 -16.88 -2.56 11.31
CA LEU A 31 -17.55 -1.70 10.32
C LEU A 31 -17.99 -0.36 10.90
N SER A 32 -18.49 -0.32 12.14
CA SER A 32 -18.87 0.92 12.80
C SER A 32 -17.66 1.82 13.06
N GLN A 33 -16.53 1.26 13.50
CA GLN A 33 -15.28 2.00 13.69
C GLN A 33 -14.76 2.56 12.35
N ALA A 34 -14.81 1.76 11.28
CA ALA A 34 -14.42 2.19 9.94
C ALA A 34 -15.33 3.33 9.44
N ALA A 35 -16.65 3.23 9.63
CA ALA A 35 -17.60 4.27 9.26
C ALA A 35 -17.38 5.58 10.05
N VAL A 36 -17.16 5.48 11.36
CA VAL A 36 -16.86 6.66 12.20
C VAL A 36 -15.55 7.33 11.78
N GLY A 37 -14.49 6.54 11.53
CA GLY A 37 -13.21 7.05 11.02
C GLY A 37 -13.38 7.78 9.70
N GLN A 38 -14.10 7.17 8.75
CA GLN A 38 -14.41 7.76 7.46
C GLN A 38 -15.21 9.07 7.58
N MET A 39 -16.28 9.08 8.39
CA MET A 39 -17.10 10.27 8.61
C MET A 39 -16.30 11.42 9.23
N ARG A 40 -15.36 11.11 10.13
CA ARG A 40 -14.46 12.11 10.70
C ARG A 40 -13.61 12.80 9.63
N ILE A 41 -13.01 12.03 8.73
CA ILE A 41 -12.19 12.56 7.63
C ILE A 41 -13.06 13.47 6.74
N VAL A 42 -14.21 12.97 6.28
CA VAL A 42 -15.09 13.69 5.37
C VAL A 42 -15.62 15.00 5.99
N THR A 43 -16.05 14.97 7.26
CA THR A 43 -16.68 16.13 7.93
C THR A 43 -15.65 17.16 8.41
N GLN A 44 -14.42 16.76 8.74
CA GLN A 44 -13.40 17.65 9.22
C GLN A 44 -12.47 18.18 8.11
N SER A 45 -12.56 17.63 6.90
CA SER A 45 -11.82 18.15 5.75
C SER A 45 -12.39 19.50 5.29
N LYS A 46 -11.50 20.47 5.01
CA LYS A 46 -11.87 21.80 4.51
C LYS A 46 -11.22 22.03 3.16
N LYS A 47 -11.84 22.84 2.32
CA LYS A 47 -11.25 23.23 1.01
C LYS A 47 -9.86 23.82 1.19
N ILE A 48 -8.92 23.47 0.33
CA ILE A 48 -7.56 23.99 0.34
C ILE A 48 -7.58 25.51 0.23
N ASP A 49 -8.42 26.08 -0.64
CA ASP A 49 -8.54 27.53 -0.81
C ASP A 49 -8.88 28.24 0.51
N ASN A 50 -9.74 27.64 1.34
CA ASN A 50 -10.09 28.19 2.65
C ASN A 50 -8.90 28.14 3.62
N TYR A 51 -8.04 27.11 3.52
CA TYR A 51 -6.80 27.02 4.30
C TYR A 51 -5.80 28.10 3.86
N LEU A 52 -5.63 28.31 2.56
CA LEU A 52 -4.69 29.28 2.01
C LEU A 52 -5.02 30.72 2.42
N THR A 53 -6.29 31.01 2.76
CA THR A 53 -6.74 32.31 3.27
C THR A 53 -6.71 32.42 4.80
N THR A 54 -6.37 31.35 5.52
CA THR A 54 -6.33 31.33 6.98
C THR A 54 -5.18 32.20 7.48
N PRO A 55 -5.43 33.17 8.40
CA PRO A 55 -4.38 33.95 9.06
C PRO A 55 -3.41 33.00 9.81
N ASN A 56 -2.11 33.34 9.78
CA ASN A 56 -1.06 32.57 10.48
C ASN A 56 -0.88 31.11 10.05
N LEU A 57 -1.32 30.73 8.84
CA LEU A 57 -0.99 29.41 8.29
C LEU A 57 0.55 29.33 8.10
N PRO A 58 1.23 28.30 8.65
CA PRO A 58 2.67 28.13 8.45
C PRO A 58 3.04 28.13 6.96
N ASP A 59 4.11 28.84 6.60
CA ASP A 59 4.52 29.00 5.20
C ASP A 59 4.84 27.62 4.56
N SER A 60 5.41 26.69 5.33
CA SER A 60 5.66 25.32 4.86
C SER A 60 4.38 24.59 4.44
N VAL A 61 3.31 24.74 5.21
CA VAL A 61 2.00 24.15 4.88
C VAL A 61 1.39 24.86 3.68
N ARG A 62 1.46 26.19 3.63
CA ARG A 62 0.98 27.01 2.51
C ARG A 62 1.63 26.58 1.20
N THR A 63 2.96 26.52 1.17
CA THR A 63 3.74 26.12 -0.01
C THR A 63 3.37 24.73 -0.48
N LYS A 64 3.24 23.77 0.45
CA LYS A 64 2.86 22.39 0.11
C LYS A 64 1.43 22.28 -0.41
N LEU A 65 0.47 23.00 0.13
CA LEU A 65 -0.90 23.03 -0.39
C LEU A 65 -0.98 23.69 -1.78
N GLN A 66 -0.18 24.72 -2.06
CA GLN A 66 -0.05 25.29 -3.40
C GLN A 66 0.57 24.29 -4.38
N LEU A 67 1.60 23.54 -3.94
CA LEU A 67 2.21 22.48 -4.72
C LEU A 67 1.20 21.37 -5.07
N VAL A 68 0.32 20.98 -4.15
CA VAL A 68 -0.76 20.03 -4.46
C VAL A 68 -1.65 20.53 -5.58
N ASN A 69 -2.04 21.83 -5.57
CA ASN A 69 -2.85 22.40 -6.64
C ASN A 69 -2.10 22.41 -7.97
N GLU A 70 -0.79 22.72 -7.97
CA GLU A 70 0.08 22.66 -9.15
C GLU A 70 0.14 21.26 -9.75
N ILE A 71 0.42 20.24 -8.91
CA ILE A 71 0.50 18.84 -9.32
C ILE A 71 -0.85 18.38 -9.90
N ARG A 72 -1.98 18.74 -9.28
CA ARG A 72 -3.31 18.43 -9.80
C ARG A 72 -3.57 19.08 -11.17
N ALA A 73 -3.20 20.36 -11.32
CA ALA A 73 -3.31 21.04 -12.60
C ALA A 73 -2.48 20.37 -13.69
N TYR A 74 -1.28 19.90 -13.35
CA TYR A 74 -0.43 19.14 -14.27
C TYR A 74 -1.05 17.76 -14.63
N ALA A 75 -1.62 17.04 -13.65
CA ALA A 75 -2.30 15.77 -13.87
C ALA A 75 -3.43 15.88 -14.92
N PHE A 76 -4.25 16.91 -14.81
CA PHE A 76 -5.39 17.10 -15.69
C PHE A 76 -5.00 17.74 -17.01
N GLY A 77 -4.23 18.84 -16.97
CA GLY A 77 -3.88 19.62 -18.15
C GLY A 77 -2.79 19.02 -19.01
N LYS A 78 -1.82 18.33 -18.42
CA LYS A 78 -0.68 17.76 -19.16
C LYS A 78 -0.78 16.25 -19.34
N LEU A 79 -0.98 15.49 -18.24
CA LEU A 79 -1.07 14.04 -18.33
C LEU A 79 -2.39 13.53 -18.93
N GLY A 80 -3.44 14.39 -18.99
CA GLY A 80 -4.74 14.02 -19.53
C GLY A 80 -5.54 13.07 -18.63
N LEU A 81 -5.25 13.05 -17.32
CA LEU A 81 -6.08 12.35 -16.35
C LEU A 81 -7.44 13.05 -16.21
N ASN A 82 -8.49 12.29 -15.88
CA ASN A 82 -9.84 12.83 -15.69
C ASN A 82 -9.87 13.80 -14.52
N GLU A 83 -10.50 14.97 -14.76
CA GLU A 83 -10.68 15.95 -13.70
C GLU A 83 -11.62 15.43 -12.63
N THR A 84 -11.23 15.57 -11.35
CA THR A 84 -11.98 15.13 -10.19
C THR A 84 -11.89 16.15 -9.06
N SER A 85 -12.80 16.04 -8.08
CA SER A 85 -12.74 16.81 -6.85
C SER A 85 -11.78 16.23 -5.79
N ASN A 86 -11.10 15.11 -6.08
CA ASN A 86 -10.11 14.55 -5.17
C ASN A 86 -8.95 15.53 -4.95
N TYR A 87 -8.44 15.55 -3.72
CA TYR A 87 -7.34 16.42 -3.29
C TYR A 87 -7.61 17.93 -3.43
N THR A 88 -8.89 18.33 -3.43
CA THR A 88 -9.30 19.76 -3.30
C THR A 88 -9.53 20.18 -1.86
N LYS A 89 -9.55 19.22 -0.94
CA LYS A 89 -9.72 19.43 0.50
C LYS A 89 -8.48 18.99 1.24
N PHE A 90 -8.27 19.53 2.41
CA PHE A 90 -7.18 19.18 3.32
C PHE A 90 -7.75 18.71 4.65
N TYR A 91 -7.19 17.63 5.18
CA TYR A 91 -7.48 17.05 6.50
C TYR A 91 -6.23 17.11 7.36
N ASP A 92 -6.30 17.88 8.44
CA ASP A 92 -5.23 17.94 9.43
C ASP A 92 -5.34 16.79 10.43
N GLN A 93 -4.42 15.84 10.34
CA GLN A 93 -4.34 14.67 11.21
C GLN A 93 -3.81 14.99 12.62
N LYS A 94 -3.28 16.22 12.83
CA LYS A 94 -2.68 16.65 14.10
C LYS A 94 -1.58 15.70 14.58
N GLY A 95 -0.72 15.27 13.66
CA GLY A 95 0.38 14.36 13.94
C GLY A 95 -0.02 12.92 14.31
N LYS A 96 -1.29 12.54 14.09
CA LYS A 96 -1.75 11.18 14.36
C LYS A 96 -1.77 10.36 13.07
N PRO A 97 -1.36 9.08 13.11
CA PRO A 97 -1.55 8.17 11.99
C PRO A 97 -3.01 8.11 11.55
N LEU A 98 -3.23 7.97 10.25
CA LEU A 98 -4.58 7.89 9.70
C LEU A 98 -5.21 6.54 10.00
N LEU A 99 -4.51 5.49 9.65
CA LEU A 99 -4.92 4.12 9.90
C LEU A 99 -3.72 3.18 9.95
N TRP A 100 -3.96 2.00 10.50
CA TRP A 100 -3.02 0.90 10.63
C TRP A 100 -3.47 -0.24 9.74
N VAL A 101 -2.54 -0.86 9.03
CA VAL A 101 -2.83 -2.00 8.16
C VAL A 101 -2.10 -3.22 8.67
N VAL A 102 -2.86 -4.29 8.91
CA VAL A 102 -2.35 -5.62 9.24
C VAL A 102 -2.28 -6.46 7.97
N SER A 103 -1.11 -7.00 7.69
CA SER A 103 -0.90 -8.05 6.69
C SER A 103 -0.34 -9.29 7.37
N ALA A 104 -0.65 -10.47 6.82
CA ALA A 104 -0.19 -11.73 7.39
C ALA A 104 0.14 -12.75 6.32
N SER A 105 1.06 -13.66 6.65
CA SER A 105 1.46 -14.79 5.82
C SER A 105 1.62 -16.04 6.65
N LYS A 106 1.40 -17.21 6.07
CA LYS A 106 1.73 -18.46 6.74
C LYS A 106 3.19 -18.47 7.19
N GLU A 107 3.47 -19.11 8.32
CA GLU A 107 4.80 -19.07 8.93
C GLU A 107 5.91 -19.70 8.08
N PHE A 108 5.59 -20.77 7.33
CA PHE A 108 6.55 -21.50 6.50
C PHE A 108 6.13 -21.62 5.03
N GLU A 109 5.33 -20.70 4.57
CA GLU A 109 4.95 -20.53 3.16
C GLU A 109 4.76 -19.05 2.86
N LEU A 110 5.18 -18.59 1.68
CA LEU A 110 4.91 -17.21 1.26
C LEU A 110 3.50 -17.10 0.64
N VAL A 111 2.49 -17.38 1.46
CA VAL A 111 1.07 -17.33 1.09
C VAL A 111 0.35 -16.30 1.95
N PRO A 112 -0.22 -15.24 1.35
CA PRO A 112 -0.90 -14.19 2.10
C PRO A 112 -2.19 -14.71 2.74
N LYS A 113 -2.50 -14.21 3.94
CA LYS A 113 -3.86 -14.25 4.48
C LYS A 113 -4.72 -13.34 3.62
N LEU A 114 -5.88 -13.83 3.19
CA LEU A 114 -6.85 -13.04 2.46
C LEU A 114 -8.07 -12.77 3.34
N TRP A 115 -8.51 -11.51 3.37
CA TRP A 115 -9.77 -11.08 3.97
C TRP A 115 -10.78 -10.79 2.87
N TRP A 116 -12.01 -11.19 3.09
CA TRP A 116 -13.08 -10.92 2.15
C TRP A 116 -13.93 -9.73 2.62
N PHE A 117 -14.18 -8.80 1.71
CA PHE A 117 -15.05 -7.65 1.93
C PHE A 117 -16.11 -7.57 0.82
N PRO A 118 -17.36 -7.15 1.14
CA PRO A 118 -18.48 -7.19 0.19
C PRO A 118 -18.27 -6.38 -1.10
N ILE A 119 -17.51 -5.27 -1.05
CA ILE A 119 -17.33 -4.37 -2.20
C ILE A 119 -16.03 -4.67 -2.94
N VAL A 120 -14.94 -4.82 -2.22
CA VAL A 120 -13.58 -4.97 -2.81
C VAL A 120 -13.17 -6.43 -3.04
N GLY A 121 -13.95 -7.40 -2.50
CA GLY A 121 -13.63 -8.80 -2.62
C GLY A 121 -12.53 -9.26 -1.67
N ARG A 122 -11.58 -10.06 -2.17
CA ARG A 122 -10.47 -10.59 -1.38
C ARG A 122 -9.26 -9.67 -1.46
N VAL A 123 -8.76 -9.26 -0.29
CA VAL A 123 -7.55 -8.42 -0.17
C VAL A 123 -6.58 -9.05 0.82
N SER A 124 -5.30 -8.78 0.65
CA SER A 124 -4.21 -9.34 1.46
C SER A 124 -3.87 -8.51 2.71
N TYR A 125 -4.75 -7.58 3.08
CA TYR A 125 -4.58 -6.73 4.26
C TYR A 125 -5.92 -6.34 4.88
N LYS A 126 -5.90 -5.89 6.15
CA LYS A 126 -7.06 -5.37 6.86
C LYS A 126 -6.68 -4.07 7.58
N GLY A 127 -7.50 -3.01 7.38
CA GLY A 127 -7.24 -1.67 7.91
C GLY A 127 -7.94 -1.41 9.25
N PHE A 128 -7.29 -0.65 10.15
CA PHE A 128 -7.81 -0.28 11.47
C PHE A 128 -7.55 1.20 11.74
N PHE A 129 -8.52 1.89 12.33
CA PHE A 129 -8.37 3.29 12.74
C PHE A 129 -7.72 3.47 14.12
N THR A 130 -7.38 2.37 14.81
CA THR A 130 -6.66 2.35 16.09
C THR A 130 -5.52 1.35 16.03
N LEU A 131 -4.42 1.65 16.71
CA LEU A 131 -3.30 0.71 16.85
C LEU A 131 -3.74 -0.52 17.64
N ASP A 132 -4.47 -0.33 18.75
CA ASP A 132 -4.94 -1.42 19.60
C ASP A 132 -5.73 -2.48 18.81
N GLY A 133 -6.62 -2.04 17.90
CA GLY A 133 -7.35 -2.97 17.05
C GLY A 133 -6.48 -3.68 16.02
N ALA A 134 -5.40 -3.04 15.56
CA ALA A 134 -4.42 -3.68 14.68
C ALA A 134 -3.56 -4.68 15.45
N ASP A 135 -3.13 -4.34 16.66
CA ASP A 135 -2.35 -5.22 17.55
C ASP A 135 -3.17 -6.46 17.92
N GLU A 136 -4.45 -6.29 18.38
CA GLU A 136 -5.34 -7.42 18.68
C GLU A 136 -5.48 -8.38 17.48
N GLN A 137 -5.67 -7.85 16.28
CA GLN A 137 -5.76 -8.67 15.07
C GLN A 137 -4.43 -9.37 14.75
N ALA A 138 -3.31 -8.70 14.96
CA ALA A 138 -1.99 -9.29 14.71
C ALA A 138 -1.69 -10.40 15.70
N ASP A 139 -2.04 -10.24 16.97
CA ASP A 139 -1.85 -11.24 18.03
C ASP A 139 -2.71 -12.49 17.76
N GLU A 140 -3.99 -12.32 17.40
CA GLU A 140 -4.86 -13.45 16.99
C GLU A 140 -4.22 -14.26 15.85
N LEU A 141 -3.66 -13.56 14.84
CA LEU A 141 -3.02 -14.22 13.70
C LEU A 141 -1.70 -14.90 14.07
N LEU A 142 -0.93 -14.33 15.01
CA LEU A 142 0.26 -14.98 15.55
C LEU A 142 -0.08 -16.28 16.27
N GLU A 143 -1.18 -16.32 17.06
CA GLU A 143 -1.68 -17.53 17.69
C GLU A 143 -2.16 -18.57 16.66
N GLU A 144 -2.73 -18.12 15.52
CA GLU A 144 -3.08 -18.99 14.39
C GLU A 144 -1.85 -19.50 13.60
N GLY A 145 -0.63 -19.08 13.95
CA GLY A 145 0.62 -19.50 13.30
C GLY A 145 0.95 -18.71 12.03
N TYR A 146 0.50 -17.46 11.93
CA TYR A 146 0.91 -16.55 10.86
C TYR A 146 2.07 -15.64 11.30
N ASP A 147 2.93 -15.26 10.37
CA ASP A 147 3.75 -14.07 10.49
C ASP A 147 2.87 -12.85 10.23
N THR A 148 2.95 -11.83 11.07
CA THR A 148 2.15 -10.61 10.95
C THR A 148 3.03 -9.38 10.76
N ARG A 149 2.48 -8.36 10.12
CA ARG A 149 3.10 -7.04 9.98
C ARG A 149 2.03 -5.97 10.10
N ILE A 150 2.28 -5.02 11.01
CA ILE A 150 1.50 -3.79 11.13
C ILE A 150 2.30 -2.67 10.48
N ARG A 151 1.64 -1.83 9.71
CA ARG A 151 2.21 -0.61 9.13
C ARG A 151 1.22 0.54 9.19
N GLU A 152 1.74 1.73 9.37
CA GLU A 152 0.97 2.96 9.16
C GLU A 152 0.68 3.16 7.67
N VAL A 153 -0.48 3.72 7.38
CA VAL A 153 -0.87 4.14 6.04
C VAL A 153 -1.30 5.60 6.12
N ASN A 154 -0.65 6.43 5.32
CA ASN A 154 -0.85 7.87 5.29
C ASN A 154 -1.71 8.34 4.12
N ALA A 155 -2.04 7.44 3.19
CA ALA A 155 -2.99 7.69 2.11
C ALA A 155 -4.29 6.94 2.38
N TRP A 156 -5.41 7.54 1.98
CA TRP A 156 -6.73 6.97 2.11
C TRP A 156 -7.50 7.20 0.82
N SER A 157 -8.07 6.15 0.28
CA SER A 157 -8.98 6.24 -0.86
C SER A 157 -10.36 5.71 -0.48
N THR A 158 -11.38 6.45 -0.87
CA THR A 158 -12.79 6.07 -0.70
C THR A 158 -13.32 5.28 -1.89
N LEU A 159 -12.47 4.81 -2.78
CA LEU A 159 -12.83 4.13 -4.03
C LEU A 159 -13.83 4.94 -4.89
N GLY A 160 -13.75 6.27 -4.81
CA GLY A 160 -14.60 7.20 -5.55
C GLY A 160 -15.98 7.46 -4.94
N PHE A 161 -16.30 6.94 -3.75
CA PHE A 161 -17.56 7.27 -3.06
C PHE A 161 -17.58 8.69 -2.48
N PHE A 162 -16.42 9.21 -2.11
CA PHE A 162 -16.25 10.58 -1.63
C PHE A 162 -15.04 11.22 -2.29
N SER A 163 -14.93 12.55 -2.21
CA SER A 163 -13.74 13.27 -2.61
C SER A 163 -12.65 13.06 -1.56
N ASP A 164 -11.56 12.40 -1.93
CA ASP A 164 -10.45 12.13 -1.04
C ASP A 164 -9.67 13.42 -0.75
N PRO A 165 -9.41 13.75 0.53
CA PRO A 165 -8.66 14.94 0.90
C PRO A 165 -7.14 14.69 0.88
N VAL A 166 -6.38 15.76 0.79
CA VAL A 166 -4.95 15.77 1.12
C VAL A 166 -4.82 15.59 2.64
N MET A 167 -4.02 14.62 3.06
CA MET A 167 -3.70 14.39 4.47
C MET A 167 -2.51 15.25 4.90
N SER A 168 -2.46 15.72 6.16
CA SER A 168 -1.31 16.50 6.63
C SER A 168 0.02 15.74 6.54
N SER A 169 0.01 14.42 6.72
CA SER A 169 1.20 13.56 6.52
C SER A 169 1.72 13.56 5.08
N MET A 170 0.86 13.78 4.07
CA MET A 170 1.28 13.86 2.67
C MET A 170 2.12 15.12 2.41
N LEU A 171 1.96 16.18 3.20
CA LEU A 171 2.74 17.41 3.07
C LEU A 171 4.21 17.25 3.52
N GLU A 172 4.53 16.16 4.21
CA GLU A 172 5.89 15.82 4.63
C GLU A 172 6.72 15.22 3.49
N TYR A 173 6.07 14.71 2.44
CA TYR A 173 6.77 14.11 1.31
C TYR A 173 7.59 15.15 0.52
N PRO A 174 8.77 14.77 0.00
CA PRO A 174 9.44 15.52 -1.06
C PRO A 174 8.50 15.79 -2.23
N GLU A 175 8.77 16.80 -3.02
CA GLU A 175 7.92 17.21 -4.15
C GLU A 175 7.70 16.07 -5.14
N ALA A 176 8.77 15.35 -5.49
CA ALA A 176 8.71 14.23 -6.43
C ALA A 176 7.80 13.09 -5.92
N ASP A 177 7.95 12.71 -4.64
CA ASP A 177 7.17 11.64 -4.02
C ASP A 177 5.70 12.05 -3.86
N LEU A 178 5.44 13.35 -3.58
CA LEU A 178 4.09 13.89 -3.54
C LEU A 178 3.43 13.87 -4.93
N ALA A 179 4.18 14.22 -5.98
CA ALA A 179 3.69 14.16 -7.35
C ALA A 179 3.39 12.71 -7.76
N GLU A 180 4.30 11.77 -7.48
CA GLU A 180 4.10 10.34 -7.70
C GLU A 180 2.82 9.85 -7.04
N LEU A 181 2.64 10.13 -5.74
CA LEU A 181 1.46 9.74 -4.98
C LEU A 181 0.17 10.31 -5.58
N LEU A 182 0.14 11.61 -5.89
CA LEU A 182 -1.06 12.23 -6.43
C LEU A 182 -1.39 11.73 -7.84
N PHE A 183 -0.41 11.50 -8.71
CA PHE A 183 -0.66 10.93 -10.04
C PHE A 183 -1.11 9.48 -9.96
N HIS A 184 -0.57 8.68 -9.04
CA HIS A 184 -1.04 7.33 -8.73
C HIS A 184 -2.54 7.36 -8.38
N GLU A 185 -2.91 8.11 -7.37
CA GLU A 185 -4.27 8.16 -6.86
C GLU A 185 -5.26 8.77 -7.88
N LEU A 186 -4.85 9.81 -8.60
CA LEU A 186 -5.69 10.42 -9.64
C LEU A 186 -5.85 9.51 -10.86
N SER A 187 -4.90 8.61 -11.12
CA SER A 187 -5.01 7.65 -12.22
C SER A 187 -6.16 6.66 -12.02
N HIS A 188 -6.49 6.28 -10.79
CA HIS A 188 -7.62 5.38 -10.50
C HIS A 188 -8.98 5.93 -10.93
N SER A 189 -9.15 7.27 -10.95
CA SER A 189 -10.38 7.89 -11.46
C SER A 189 -10.45 7.93 -12.99
N THR A 190 -9.32 7.70 -13.66
CA THR A 190 -9.21 7.68 -15.13
C THR A 190 -9.23 6.26 -15.69
N ILE A 191 -8.49 5.36 -15.06
CA ILE A 191 -8.29 3.98 -15.50
C ILE A 191 -8.44 3.07 -14.29
N TYR A 192 -9.49 2.26 -14.28
CA TYR A 192 -9.72 1.25 -13.25
C TYR A 192 -10.20 -0.05 -13.87
N ILE A 193 -9.48 -1.14 -13.65
CA ILE A 193 -9.81 -2.45 -14.20
C ILE A 193 -10.61 -3.23 -13.16
N LYS A 194 -11.91 -3.34 -13.39
CA LYS A 194 -12.83 -4.03 -12.48
C LYS A 194 -12.46 -5.51 -12.37
N GLY A 195 -12.26 -5.98 -11.15
CA GLY A 195 -11.96 -7.39 -10.87
C GLY A 195 -10.47 -7.75 -10.88
N ASP A 196 -9.56 -6.81 -11.24
CA ASP A 196 -8.11 -6.99 -11.13
C ASP A 196 -7.49 -5.78 -10.40
N VAL A 197 -7.61 -5.80 -9.08
CA VAL A 197 -7.07 -4.75 -8.20
C VAL A 197 -5.54 -4.68 -8.32
N ASP A 198 -4.87 -5.83 -8.33
CA ASP A 198 -3.39 -5.89 -8.41
C ASP A 198 -2.86 -5.30 -9.72
N PHE A 199 -3.59 -5.47 -10.81
CA PHE A 199 -3.22 -4.83 -12.07
C PHE A 199 -3.47 -3.32 -12.02
N SER A 200 -4.61 -2.90 -11.47
CA SER A 200 -4.96 -1.48 -11.34
C SER A 200 -3.97 -0.73 -10.46
N GLU A 201 -3.55 -1.30 -9.32
CA GLU A 201 -2.54 -0.72 -8.43
C GLU A 201 -1.16 -0.65 -9.12
N SER A 202 -0.76 -1.72 -9.82
CA SER A 202 0.53 -1.74 -10.52
C SER A 202 0.57 -0.71 -11.66
N LEU A 203 -0.55 -0.52 -12.38
CA LEU A 203 -0.66 0.49 -13.42
C LEU A 203 -0.66 1.91 -12.83
N ALA A 204 -1.35 2.13 -11.72
CA ALA A 204 -1.35 3.41 -11.03
C ALA A 204 0.06 3.78 -10.52
N ASN A 205 0.80 2.82 -9.95
CA ASN A 205 2.20 3.01 -9.58
C ASN A 205 3.06 3.39 -10.79
N PHE A 206 2.89 2.70 -11.93
CA PHE A 206 3.61 3.01 -13.16
C PHE A 206 3.32 4.44 -13.64
N ILE A 207 2.05 4.84 -13.70
CA ILE A 207 1.64 6.19 -14.09
C ILE A 207 2.17 7.24 -13.11
N GLY A 208 2.13 6.95 -11.79
CA GLY A 208 2.66 7.80 -10.75
C GLY A 208 4.14 8.11 -10.95
N ILE A 209 4.96 7.06 -11.06
CA ILE A 209 6.42 7.18 -11.24
C ILE A 209 6.76 7.91 -12.54
N ARG A 210 6.17 7.49 -13.67
CA ARG A 210 6.45 8.10 -14.98
C ARG A 210 5.93 9.53 -15.07
N GLY A 211 4.76 9.79 -14.46
CA GLY A 211 4.18 11.12 -14.34
C GLY A 211 5.06 12.07 -13.54
N ALA A 212 5.59 11.61 -12.40
CA ALA A 212 6.51 12.41 -11.58
C ALA A 212 7.82 12.70 -12.31
N MET A 213 8.38 11.73 -13.04
CA MET A 213 9.55 11.98 -13.89
C MET A 213 9.27 13.07 -14.92
N LEU A 214 8.14 12.98 -15.64
CA LEU A 214 7.78 13.95 -16.67
C LEU A 214 7.50 15.34 -16.06
N TYR A 215 6.84 15.41 -14.91
CA TYR A 215 6.60 16.65 -14.16
C TYR A 215 7.90 17.35 -13.75
N LEU A 216 8.85 16.59 -13.20
CA LEU A 216 10.15 17.13 -12.80
C LEU A 216 11.00 17.56 -14.01
N GLU A 217 10.92 16.79 -15.11
CA GLU A 217 11.59 17.15 -16.36
C GLU A 217 11.03 18.46 -16.93
N ASP A 218 9.72 18.61 -16.99
CA ASP A 218 9.07 19.84 -17.51
C ASP A 218 9.34 21.06 -16.62
N LYS A 219 9.41 20.85 -15.29
CA LYS A 219 9.57 21.94 -14.32
C LYS A 219 11.03 22.37 -14.14
N TYR A 220 11.95 21.45 -14.09
CA TYR A 220 13.35 21.68 -13.71
C TYR A 220 14.36 21.29 -14.80
N GLY A 221 13.96 20.47 -15.77
CA GLY A 221 14.82 19.91 -16.80
C GLY A 221 15.50 18.60 -16.36
N LYS A 222 15.87 17.77 -17.36
CA LYS A 222 16.49 16.43 -17.14
C LYS A 222 17.80 16.44 -16.37
N ASN A 223 18.56 17.54 -16.45
CA ASN A 223 19.87 17.65 -15.81
C ASN A 223 19.79 18.30 -14.41
N SER A 224 18.58 18.60 -13.93
CA SER A 224 18.37 19.18 -12.59
C SER A 224 18.69 18.15 -11.50
N LYS A 225 19.02 18.68 -10.32
CA LYS A 225 19.25 17.85 -9.13
C LYS A 225 17.95 17.13 -8.74
N GLU A 226 16.80 17.80 -8.83
CA GLU A 226 15.48 17.28 -8.50
C GLU A 226 15.15 16.06 -9.34
N TYR A 227 15.30 16.17 -10.67
CA TYR A 227 15.05 15.06 -11.60
C TYR A 227 16.02 13.90 -11.39
N THR A 228 17.33 14.19 -11.37
CA THR A 228 18.36 13.14 -11.27
C THR A 228 18.32 12.39 -9.94
N THR A 229 18.04 13.12 -8.83
CA THR A 229 17.87 12.47 -7.51
C THR A 229 16.68 11.52 -7.53
N TYR A 230 15.53 11.93 -8.06
CA TYR A 230 14.35 11.09 -8.11
C TYR A 230 14.55 9.85 -9.01
N VAL A 231 15.15 10.01 -10.20
CA VAL A 231 15.46 8.89 -11.10
C VAL A 231 16.42 7.89 -10.47
N ASN A 232 17.43 8.36 -9.74
CA ASN A 232 18.35 7.50 -9.01
C ASN A 232 17.64 6.74 -7.90
N GLN A 233 16.75 7.41 -7.15
CA GLN A 233 15.93 6.79 -6.11
C GLN A 233 15.03 5.70 -6.69
N GLN A 234 14.33 5.94 -7.81
CA GLN A 234 13.50 4.94 -8.47
C GLN A 234 14.35 3.75 -8.99
N THR A 235 15.53 4.02 -9.50
CA THR A 235 16.48 2.96 -9.91
C THR A 235 16.90 2.08 -8.71
N ASP A 236 17.13 2.70 -7.57
CA ASP A 236 17.50 1.97 -6.34
C ASP A 236 16.32 1.17 -5.77
N TYR A 237 15.09 1.70 -5.83
CA TYR A 237 13.89 0.92 -5.48
C TYR A 237 13.72 -0.30 -6.39
N ASP A 238 13.91 -0.15 -7.71
CA ASP A 238 13.82 -1.28 -8.65
C ASP A 238 14.90 -2.35 -8.37
N ARG A 239 16.14 -1.95 -8.06
CA ARG A 239 17.21 -2.87 -7.64
C ARG A 239 16.87 -3.60 -6.34
N PHE A 240 16.36 -2.86 -5.36
CA PHE A 240 15.94 -3.43 -4.08
C PHE A 240 14.78 -4.41 -4.26
N ASP A 241 13.77 -4.07 -5.05
CA ASP A 241 12.60 -4.92 -5.30
C ASP A 241 12.99 -6.20 -6.05
N LYS A 242 13.91 -6.12 -7.03
CA LYS A 242 14.49 -7.30 -7.70
C LYS A 242 15.25 -8.19 -6.72
N TYR A 243 16.07 -7.58 -5.85
CA TYR A 243 16.76 -8.30 -4.79
C TYR A 243 15.79 -9.03 -3.86
N MET A 244 14.74 -8.35 -3.40
CA MET A 244 13.74 -8.91 -2.50
C MET A 244 12.91 -10.00 -3.15
N LEU A 245 12.60 -9.89 -4.45
CA LEU A 245 11.92 -10.94 -5.20
C LEU A 245 12.76 -12.21 -5.28
N LEU A 246 14.04 -12.08 -5.59
CA LEU A 246 14.98 -13.22 -5.60
C LEU A 246 15.12 -13.85 -4.21
N ALA A 247 15.18 -13.01 -3.17
CA ALA A 247 15.25 -13.45 -1.79
C ALA A 247 13.98 -14.22 -1.37
N ALA A 248 12.79 -13.73 -1.74
CA ALA A 248 11.53 -14.42 -1.49
C ALA A 248 11.48 -15.79 -2.19
N ASN A 249 11.89 -15.88 -3.44
CA ASN A 249 11.93 -17.15 -4.18
C ASN A 249 12.90 -18.17 -3.54
N LYS A 250 14.05 -17.70 -3.07
CA LYS A 250 15.00 -18.55 -2.34
C LYS A 250 14.43 -18.99 -0.99
N LEU A 251 13.71 -18.12 -0.29
CA LEU A 251 13.05 -18.46 0.97
C LEU A 251 11.96 -19.53 0.77
N ASP A 252 11.15 -19.43 -0.29
CA ASP A 252 10.21 -20.49 -0.69
C ASP A 252 10.93 -21.83 -0.93
N SER A 253 12.08 -21.80 -1.59
CA SER A 253 12.90 -23.02 -1.83
C SER A 253 13.39 -23.63 -0.51
N VAL A 254 13.75 -22.82 0.48
CA VAL A 254 14.08 -23.30 1.83
C VAL A 254 12.87 -23.94 2.49
N TYR A 255 11.69 -23.34 2.41
CA TYR A 255 10.48 -23.91 3.01
C TYR A 255 10.05 -25.22 2.35
N ALA A 256 10.27 -25.37 1.05
CA ALA A 256 9.99 -26.61 0.33
C ALA A 256 10.84 -27.80 0.81
N THR A 257 11.93 -27.56 1.55
CA THR A 257 12.75 -28.64 2.17
C THR A 257 12.19 -29.10 3.52
N PHE A 258 11.23 -28.40 4.10
CA PHE A 258 10.70 -28.75 5.42
C PHE A 258 9.78 -29.96 5.34
N THR A 259 9.99 -30.91 6.24
CA THR A 259 9.15 -32.09 6.35
C THR A 259 8.14 -31.98 7.50
N PRO A 260 7.02 -32.70 7.45
CA PRO A 260 6.05 -32.72 8.57
C PRO A 260 6.67 -33.17 9.91
N GLN A 261 7.69 -34.04 9.86
CA GLN A 261 8.35 -34.61 11.04
C GLN A 261 9.37 -33.66 11.65
N GLN A 262 9.85 -32.65 10.91
CA GLN A 262 10.83 -31.72 11.40
C GLN A 262 10.23 -30.81 12.50
N PRO A 263 10.89 -30.68 13.66
CA PRO A 263 10.42 -29.84 14.77
C PRO A 263 10.23 -28.38 14.34
N VAL A 264 9.13 -27.76 14.78
CA VAL A 264 8.82 -26.35 14.46
C VAL A 264 9.94 -25.40 14.92
N ALA A 265 10.54 -25.66 16.07
CA ALA A 265 11.66 -24.87 16.59
C ALA A 265 12.88 -24.89 15.65
N GLU A 266 13.14 -26.03 15.00
CA GLU A 266 14.23 -26.17 14.03
C GLU A 266 13.91 -25.40 12.74
N LYS A 267 12.67 -25.54 12.22
CA LYS A 267 12.20 -24.77 11.05
C LYS A 267 12.34 -23.25 11.30
N ARG A 268 11.93 -22.77 12.50
CA ARG A 268 12.08 -21.36 12.90
C ARG A 268 13.54 -20.92 12.94
N LYS A 269 14.44 -21.77 13.41
CA LYS A 269 15.89 -21.48 13.46
C LYS A 269 16.46 -21.33 12.05
N ILE A 270 16.13 -22.23 11.12
CA ILE A 270 16.56 -22.17 9.71
C ILE A 270 15.99 -20.92 9.03
N LYS A 271 14.70 -20.65 9.16
CA LYS A 271 14.04 -19.46 8.65
C LYS A 271 14.74 -18.18 9.12
N LYS A 272 14.93 -18.03 10.43
CA LYS A 272 15.59 -16.86 11.03
C LYS A 272 17.01 -16.66 10.52
N ALA A 273 17.79 -17.74 10.41
CA ALA A 273 19.15 -17.68 9.91
C ALA A 273 19.17 -17.23 8.44
N PHE A 274 18.28 -17.76 7.60
CA PHE A 274 18.21 -17.41 6.19
C PHE A 274 17.74 -15.97 5.99
N ILE A 275 16.73 -15.51 6.73
CA ILE A 275 16.28 -14.10 6.68
C ILE A 275 17.40 -13.16 7.13
N LYS A 276 18.16 -13.52 8.19
CA LYS A 276 19.33 -12.74 8.60
C LYS A 276 20.36 -12.64 7.48
N GLN A 277 20.61 -13.72 6.74
CA GLN A 277 21.50 -13.71 5.58
C GLN A 277 20.99 -12.77 4.48
N ILE A 278 19.67 -12.78 4.18
CA ILE A 278 19.05 -11.84 3.24
C ILE A 278 19.32 -10.39 3.68
N VAL A 279 19.08 -10.07 4.94
CA VAL A 279 19.30 -8.70 5.47
C VAL A 279 20.78 -8.31 5.40
N THR A 280 21.69 -9.24 5.72
CA THR A 280 23.13 -8.96 5.64
C THR A 280 23.60 -8.74 4.20
N ASN A 281 23.10 -9.55 3.27
CA ASN A 281 23.55 -9.52 1.87
C ASN A 281 22.95 -8.36 1.06
N VAL A 282 22.07 -7.53 1.63
CA VAL A 282 21.59 -6.33 0.93
C VAL A 282 22.71 -5.38 0.52
N ASP A 283 23.87 -5.44 1.20
CA ASP A 283 25.06 -4.65 0.86
C ASP A 283 25.67 -5.03 -0.50
N THR A 284 25.32 -6.21 -1.04
CA THR A 284 25.78 -6.61 -2.38
C THR A 284 25.01 -5.94 -3.50
N VAL A 285 23.92 -5.25 -3.17
CA VAL A 285 23.14 -4.47 -4.14
C VAL A 285 23.81 -3.12 -4.35
N ASN A 286 24.11 -2.81 -5.61
CA ASN A 286 24.77 -1.56 -5.97
C ASN A 286 23.76 -0.40 -5.99
N PHE A 287 23.49 0.22 -4.83
CA PHE A 287 22.64 1.40 -4.70
C PHE A 287 23.40 2.68 -4.97
N ALA A 288 22.71 3.69 -5.53
CA ALA A 288 23.22 5.07 -5.62
C ALA A 288 23.20 5.73 -4.22
N ASP A 289 22.14 5.51 -3.44
CA ASP A 289 22.04 5.91 -2.02
C ASP A 289 22.08 4.69 -1.09
N THR A 290 23.27 4.20 -0.81
CA THR A 290 23.46 3.06 0.10
C THR A 290 23.01 3.35 1.53
N ALA A 291 23.10 4.61 1.99
CA ALA A 291 22.73 4.99 3.36
C ALA A 291 21.23 4.82 3.59
N TYR A 292 20.41 5.24 2.65
CA TYR A 292 18.94 5.11 2.76
C TYR A 292 18.52 3.65 2.94
N PHE A 293 18.96 2.74 2.07
CA PHE A 293 18.59 1.32 2.13
C PHE A 293 19.19 0.59 3.33
N TYR A 294 20.41 0.98 3.73
CA TYR A 294 21.04 0.46 4.94
C TYR A 294 20.21 0.76 6.17
N TYR A 295 19.82 2.03 6.41
CA TYR A 295 19.02 2.42 7.58
C TYR A 295 17.58 1.89 7.49
N ALA A 296 16.98 1.90 6.31
CA ALA A 296 15.60 1.46 6.12
C ALA A 296 15.41 -0.06 6.31
N PHE A 297 16.48 -0.87 6.16
CA PHE A 297 16.37 -2.31 6.18
C PHE A 297 17.19 -2.96 7.31
N LYS A 298 18.47 -2.57 7.50
CA LYS A 298 19.35 -3.19 8.50
C LYS A 298 19.10 -2.76 9.95
N ASN A 299 18.69 -1.51 10.17
CA ASN A 299 18.44 -0.97 11.51
C ASN A 299 17.00 -1.21 12.00
N ARG A 300 16.29 -2.17 11.41
CA ARG A 300 14.93 -2.56 11.81
C ARG A 300 14.91 -3.99 12.31
N PRO A 301 13.87 -4.40 13.03
CA PRO A 301 13.64 -5.81 13.32
C PRO A 301 13.68 -6.64 12.02
N LEU A 302 14.16 -7.88 12.12
CA LEU A 302 14.22 -8.78 10.96
C LEU A 302 12.84 -8.85 10.29
N PRO A 303 12.77 -8.75 8.95
CA PRO A 303 11.51 -8.94 8.24
C PRO A 303 11.02 -10.39 8.42
N ASN A 304 9.73 -10.58 8.23
CA ASN A 304 9.09 -11.88 8.26
C ASN A 304 8.33 -12.13 6.94
N ASN A 305 7.62 -13.25 6.82
CA ASN A 305 6.93 -13.60 5.59
C ASN A 305 5.91 -12.55 5.15
N ALA A 306 5.23 -11.87 6.08
CA ALA A 306 4.29 -10.80 5.74
C ALA A 306 4.97 -9.59 5.05
N TYR A 307 6.27 -9.38 5.28
CA TYR A 307 7.06 -8.38 4.55
C TYR A 307 7.39 -8.84 3.12
N PHE A 308 7.83 -10.10 2.97
CA PHE A 308 8.26 -10.64 1.67
C PHE A 308 7.12 -10.76 0.67
N ILE A 309 5.90 -11.11 1.12
CA ILE A 309 4.74 -11.24 0.23
C ILE A 309 4.38 -9.91 -0.42
N VAL A 310 4.40 -8.82 0.33
CA VAL A 310 4.08 -7.48 -0.19
C VAL A 310 5.05 -7.14 -1.33
N LYS A 311 6.35 -7.40 -1.15
CA LYS A 311 7.36 -7.15 -2.18
C LYS A 311 7.20 -8.01 -3.44
N ARG A 312 6.73 -9.25 -3.28
CA ARG A 312 6.48 -10.17 -4.40
C ARG A 312 5.32 -9.73 -5.30
N GLN A 313 4.29 -9.10 -4.74
CA GLN A 313 3.10 -8.66 -5.49
C GLN A 313 3.38 -7.45 -6.39
N TYR A 314 4.25 -6.52 -5.97
CA TYR A 314 4.45 -5.24 -6.65
C TYR A 314 5.42 -5.27 -7.84
N SER A 315 6.42 -6.17 -7.87
CA SER A 315 7.53 -6.09 -8.83
C SER A 315 7.30 -6.74 -10.20
N SER A 316 6.19 -7.46 -10.43
CA SER A 316 6.04 -8.30 -11.63
C SER A 316 5.51 -7.58 -12.88
N LYS A 317 4.87 -6.41 -12.75
CA LYS A 317 4.13 -5.77 -13.86
C LYS A 317 4.80 -4.52 -14.45
N MET A 318 5.82 -3.96 -13.80
CA MET A 318 6.49 -2.74 -14.29
C MET A 318 7.12 -2.92 -15.67
N ALA A 319 7.81 -4.03 -15.89
CA ALA A 319 8.42 -4.34 -17.20
C ALA A 319 7.37 -4.50 -18.32
N TYR A 320 6.19 -5.02 -17.99
CA TYR A 320 5.07 -5.11 -18.93
C TYR A 320 4.61 -3.71 -19.38
N PHE A 321 4.40 -2.79 -18.45
CA PHE A 321 3.96 -1.41 -18.77
C PHE A 321 5.04 -0.63 -19.51
N GLU A 322 6.32 -0.82 -19.20
CA GLU A 322 7.43 -0.24 -19.96
C GLU A 322 7.45 -0.70 -21.41
N ASN A 323 7.22 -1.99 -21.63
CA ASN A 323 7.14 -2.54 -22.98
C ASN A 323 5.92 -1.96 -23.73
N GLU A 324 4.74 -1.87 -23.10
CA GLU A 324 3.56 -1.25 -23.71
C GLU A 324 3.80 0.24 -24.00
N LEU A 325 4.38 1.00 -23.05
CA LEU A 325 4.72 2.41 -23.25
C LEU A 325 5.62 2.58 -24.49
N THR A 326 6.63 1.73 -24.63
CA THR A 326 7.58 1.81 -25.74
C THR A 326 6.94 1.39 -27.06
N THR A 327 6.25 0.25 -27.09
CA THR A 327 5.74 -0.36 -28.34
C THR A 327 4.46 0.30 -28.86
N ILE A 328 3.58 0.76 -27.97
CA ILE A 328 2.28 1.35 -28.33
C ILE A 328 2.37 2.87 -28.45
N ALA A 329 3.06 3.52 -27.50
CA ALA A 329 3.09 4.98 -27.41
C ALA A 329 4.48 5.60 -27.73
N GLN A 330 5.46 4.80 -28.17
CA GLN A 330 6.80 5.26 -28.54
C GLN A 330 7.50 6.04 -27.40
N GLY A 331 7.25 5.65 -26.16
CA GLY A 331 7.79 6.29 -24.97
C GLY A 331 7.03 7.55 -24.49
N ASP A 332 5.97 7.94 -25.18
CA ASP A 332 5.14 9.09 -24.83
C ASP A 332 4.07 8.69 -23.80
N LEU A 333 4.25 9.10 -22.55
CA LEU A 333 3.34 8.78 -21.46
C LEU A 333 1.92 9.32 -21.69
N ILE A 334 1.79 10.49 -22.28
CA ILE A 334 0.49 11.14 -22.51
C ILE A 334 -0.33 10.31 -23.51
N LYS A 335 0.32 9.87 -24.61
CA LYS A 335 -0.33 8.97 -25.59
C LYS A 335 -0.67 7.62 -24.97
N TYR A 336 0.19 7.12 -24.09
CA TYR A 336 -0.05 5.86 -23.41
C TYR A 336 -1.26 5.94 -22.47
N ILE A 337 -1.37 7.00 -21.67
CA ILE A 337 -2.55 7.25 -20.82
C ILE A 337 -3.83 7.37 -21.66
N ALA A 338 -3.79 8.08 -22.79
CA ALA A 338 -4.92 8.19 -23.69
C ALA A 338 -5.34 6.82 -24.27
N TYR A 339 -4.37 6.00 -24.71
CA TYR A 339 -4.61 4.63 -25.14
C TYR A 339 -5.24 3.77 -24.05
N LEU A 340 -4.71 3.80 -22.82
CA LEU A 340 -5.23 3.03 -21.70
C LEU A 340 -6.66 3.46 -21.32
N ARG A 341 -6.93 4.77 -21.34
CA ARG A 341 -8.27 5.30 -21.09
C ARG A 341 -9.27 4.77 -22.11
N ASP A 342 -8.90 4.71 -23.39
CA ASP A 342 -9.78 4.18 -24.44
C ASP A 342 -9.93 2.66 -24.36
N LYS A 343 -8.85 1.93 -24.04
CA LYS A 343 -8.82 0.46 -23.88
C LYS A 343 -9.68 0.00 -22.68
N TYR A 344 -9.68 0.75 -21.58
CA TYR A 344 -10.36 0.40 -20.33
C TYR A 344 -11.55 1.34 -20.04
N LYS A 345 -12.12 1.95 -21.08
CA LYS A 345 -13.30 2.81 -20.94
C LYS A 345 -14.43 2.07 -20.26
N LYS A 346 -14.99 2.69 -19.20
CA LYS A 346 -16.13 2.17 -18.45
C LYS A 346 -17.41 2.25 -19.28
#